data_f6b8c42404edfd3ab0e77709fb5ddda0
#
_entry.id   f6b8c42404edfd3ab0e77709fb5ddda0
#
_cell.length_a   1.000
_cell.length_b   1.000
_cell.length_c   1.000
_cell.angle_alpha   90.00
_cell.angle_beta   90.00
_cell.angle_gamma   90.00
#
_symmetry.space_group_name_H-M   'P 1'
#
loop_
_entity.id
_entity.type
_entity.pdbx_description
1 polymer ?
#
loop_
_entity_poly.entity_id
_entity_poly.type
_entity_poly.pdbx_seq_one_letter_code
_entity_poly.pdbx_strand_id
1 'polypeptide(L)'
;MNINHHQTKRDRSYFEWGDKMQIVRKGNGDIAMTETELVDFFGVTWRKLNYHLQQLIKTSHMHLEERDAGEEEVFVNGQLRGYAPLYPLSIIIALSYQLDSTEAHLFRKYICQEIKHPTPMVEQIFLYGRGSIN
;
A
#
# COMPACT_ATOMS: atom_id res chain seq x y z
N MET A 1 -23.64 -13.15 -6.72
CA MET A 1 -23.58 -12.63 -6.19
C MET A 1 -22.51 -12.04 -6.11
N ASN A 2 -22.16 -11.30 -6.15
CA ASN A 2 -21.17 -10.81 -6.16
C ASN A 2 -20.91 -9.91 -5.18
N ILE A 3 -21.00 -10.26 -4.12
CA ILE A 3 -20.72 -9.61 -3.03
C ILE A 3 -19.37 -9.19 -2.95
N ASN A 4 -18.55 -9.79 -3.64
CA ASN A 4 -17.15 -9.53 -3.57
C ASN A 4 -16.74 -8.15 -3.94
N HIS A 5 -17.55 -7.45 -4.69
CA HIS A 5 -17.23 -6.13 -5.05
C HIS A 5 -17.09 -5.23 -3.89
N HIS A 6 -17.85 -5.44 -2.83
CA HIS A 6 -17.86 -4.52 -1.71
C HIS A 6 -17.31 -5.17 -0.46
N GLN A 7 -16.57 -6.24 -0.64
CA GLN A 7 -16.01 -6.90 0.49
C GLN A 7 -14.93 -6.05 1.12
N THR A 8 -15.02 -5.81 2.40
CA THR A 8 -14.07 -4.99 3.12
C THR A 8 -12.73 -5.68 3.25
N LYS A 9 -11.66 -4.95 3.07
CA LYS A 9 -10.32 -5.48 3.26
C LYS A 9 -9.87 -5.27 4.69
N ARG A 10 -10.50 -5.95 5.61
CA ARG A 10 -10.20 -5.75 7.03
C ARG A 10 -8.81 -6.13 7.42
N ASP A 11 -8.24 -7.08 6.72
CA ASP A 11 -6.91 -7.55 7.06
C ASP A 11 -5.83 -6.91 6.21
N ARG A 12 -6.15 -5.84 5.54
CA ARG A 12 -5.14 -5.21 4.69
C ARG A 12 -4.03 -4.61 5.53
N SER A 13 -2.82 -4.67 5.01
CA SER A 13 -1.66 -4.06 5.62
C SER A 13 -1.43 -2.70 4.96
N TYR A 14 -0.73 -1.82 5.64
CA TYR A 14 -0.54 -0.48 5.09
C TYR A 14 0.72 0.15 5.68
N PHE A 15 1.18 1.24 5.05
CA PHE A 15 2.33 1.98 5.53
C PHE A 15 1.89 3.12 6.41
N GLU A 16 2.68 3.45 7.39
CA GLU A 16 2.44 4.64 8.18
C GLU A 16 3.75 5.13 8.78
N TRP A 17 3.75 6.35 9.28
CA TRP A 17 4.91 6.92 9.94
C TRP A 17 4.75 6.80 11.45
N GLY A 18 5.75 6.19 12.08
CA GLY A 18 5.88 6.23 13.52
C GLY A 18 7.11 7.08 13.74
N ASP A 19 8.08 6.57 14.48
CA ASP A 19 9.36 7.27 14.59
C ASP A 19 10.02 7.25 13.21
N LYS A 20 9.73 6.22 12.45
CA LYS A 20 10.21 6.10 11.08
C LYS A 20 9.13 5.35 10.32
N MET A 21 9.34 5.20 9.02
CA MET A 21 8.38 4.51 8.18
C MET A 21 8.27 3.06 8.61
N GLN A 22 7.06 2.57 8.68
CA GLN A 22 6.82 1.18 9.07
C GLN A 22 5.63 0.61 8.34
N ILE A 23 5.57 -0.72 8.31
CA ILE A 23 4.45 -1.43 7.72
C ILE A 23 3.61 -1.97 8.86
N VAL A 24 2.34 -1.62 8.85
CA VAL A 24 1.41 -2.19 9.81
C VAL A 24 0.81 -3.42 9.16
N ARG A 25 1.16 -4.58 9.67
CA ARG A 25 0.71 -5.85 9.13
C ARG A 25 -0.54 -6.33 9.84
N LYS A 26 -1.53 -6.74 9.08
CA LYS A 26 -2.75 -7.27 9.65
C LYS A 26 -3.06 -8.62 9.02
N GLY A 27 -2.92 -9.64 9.80
CA GLY A 27 -3.16 -10.99 9.31
C GLY A 27 -2.34 -11.29 8.08
N ASN A 28 -2.98 -11.83 7.08
CA ASN A 28 -2.33 -12.14 5.82
C ASN A 28 -2.71 -11.11 4.76
N GLY A 29 -3.18 -9.96 5.19
CA GLY A 29 -3.66 -8.96 4.24
C GLY A 29 -2.56 -8.35 3.41
N ASP A 30 -2.82 -8.21 2.13
CA ASP A 30 -1.90 -7.52 1.24
C ASP A 30 -1.88 -6.05 1.56
N ILE A 31 -0.83 -5.37 1.11
CA ILE A 31 -0.74 -3.93 1.30
C ILE A 31 -1.75 -3.25 0.37
N ALA A 32 -2.58 -2.42 0.96
CA ALA A 32 -3.57 -1.64 0.21
C ALA A 32 -3.91 -0.42 1.04
N MET A 33 -4.03 0.73 0.38
CA MET A 33 -4.27 1.99 1.09
C MET A 33 -5.34 2.81 0.37
N THR A 34 -6.09 3.55 1.16
CA THR A 34 -7.08 4.47 0.59
C THR A 34 -6.38 5.76 0.18
N GLU A 35 -7.09 6.57 -0.60
CA GLU A 35 -6.55 7.84 -1.04
C GLU A 35 -6.22 8.77 0.13
N THR A 36 -7.09 8.80 1.13
CA THR A 36 -6.86 9.62 2.32
C THR A 36 -5.58 9.19 3.05
N GLU A 37 -5.39 7.88 3.17
CA GLU A 37 -4.19 7.37 3.81
C GLU A 37 -2.95 7.73 3.02
N LEU A 38 -3.05 7.70 1.70
CA LEU A 38 -1.91 8.04 0.85
C LEU A 38 -1.56 9.54 0.95
N VAL A 39 -2.58 10.39 1.06
CA VAL A 39 -2.36 11.82 1.26
C VAL A 39 -1.55 12.05 2.54
N ASP A 40 -1.97 11.40 3.61
CA ASP A 40 -1.27 11.55 4.88
C ASP A 40 0.12 10.93 4.84
N PHE A 41 0.23 9.76 4.25
CA PHE A 41 1.49 9.04 4.21
C PHE A 41 2.54 9.79 3.39
N PHE A 42 2.16 10.31 2.23
CA PHE A 42 3.11 11.01 1.38
C PHE A 42 3.23 12.50 1.70
N GLY A 43 2.42 13.00 2.62
CA GLY A 43 2.53 14.40 3.04
C GLY A 43 2.25 15.39 1.94
N VAL A 44 1.25 15.12 1.11
CA VAL A 44 0.90 16.00 -0.01
C VAL A 44 -0.56 16.39 0.11
N THR A 45 -0.99 17.36 -0.71
CA THR A 45 -2.40 17.73 -0.73
C THR A 45 -3.19 16.68 -1.49
N TRP A 46 -4.48 16.60 -1.18
CA TRP A 46 -5.36 15.70 -1.89
C TRP A 46 -5.34 15.98 -3.38
N ARG A 47 -5.35 17.25 -3.75
CA ARG A 47 -5.37 17.63 -5.16
C ARG A 47 -4.14 17.09 -5.89
N LYS A 48 -2.97 17.25 -5.29
CA LYS A 48 -1.74 16.77 -5.90
C LYS A 48 -1.74 15.25 -6.01
N LEU A 49 -2.12 14.58 -4.94
CA LEU A 49 -2.16 13.13 -4.96
C LEU A 49 -3.14 12.64 -6.02
N ASN A 50 -4.35 13.19 -6.04
CA ASN A 50 -5.38 12.76 -6.97
C ASN A 50 -4.95 12.98 -8.41
N TYR A 51 -4.30 14.09 -8.70
CA TYR A 51 -3.82 14.37 -10.04
C TYR A 51 -2.88 13.25 -10.52
N HIS A 52 -1.87 12.92 -9.71
CA HIS A 52 -0.90 11.91 -10.11
C HIS A 52 -1.52 10.52 -10.15
N LEU A 53 -2.42 10.24 -9.22
CA LEU A 53 -3.10 8.96 -9.19
C LEU A 53 -3.92 8.75 -10.47
N GLN A 54 -4.68 9.77 -10.87
CA GLN A 54 -5.47 9.67 -12.09
C GLN A 54 -4.60 9.53 -13.33
N GLN A 55 -3.46 10.20 -13.36
CA GLN A 55 -2.55 10.05 -14.47
C GLN A 55 -2.03 8.63 -14.57
N LEU A 56 -1.67 8.04 -13.44
CA LEU A 56 -1.18 6.67 -13.44
C LEU A 56 -2.24 5.69 -13.92
N ILE A 57 -3.47 5.86 -13.44
CA ILE A 57 -4.55 4.96 -13.81
C ILE A 57 -4.86 5.06 -15.29
N LYS A 58 -4.82 6.27 -15.84
CA LYS A 58 -5.16 6.47 -17.24
C LYS A 58 -4.07 6.08 -18.22
N THR A 59 -2.82 6.29 -17.82
CA THR A 59 -1.73 6.19 -18.78
C THR A 59 -0.80 5.01 -18.58
N SER A 60 -0.89 4.32 -17.47
CA SER A 60 0.05 3.22 -17.24
C SER A 60 -0.41 1.98 -17.98
N HIS A 61 0.53 1.05 -18.15
CA HIS A 61 0.24 -0.21 -18.79
C HIS A 61 0.01 -1.30 -17.74
N MET A 62 -0.35 -0.91 -16.54
CA MET A 62 -0.59 -1.86 -15.47
C MET A 62 -1.85 -2.67 -15.72
N HIS A 63 -1.79 -3.94 -15.34
CA HIS A 63 -2.98 -4.77 -15.35
C HIS A 63 -3.93 -4.32 -14.25
N LEU A 64 -5.18 -4.75 -14.33
CA LEU A 64 -6.17 -4.32 -13.36
C LEU A 64 -5.76 -4.62 -11.93
N GLU A 65 -5.25 -5.81 -11.68
CA GLU A 65 -4.87 -6.18 -10.32
C GLU A 65 -3.69 -5.36 -9.79
N GLU A 66 -2.98 -4.67 -10.66
CA GLU A 66 -1.88 -3.83 -10.23
C GLU A 66 -2.31 -2.42 -9.87
N ARG A 67 -3.53 -2.06 -10.14
CA ARG A 67 -4.02 -0.70 -9.88
C ARG A 67 -5.32 -0.65 -9.08
N ASP A 68 -5.88 -1.79 -8.73
CA ASP A 68 -7.16 -1.84 -8.03
C ASP A 68 -7.11 -2.96 -6.99
N ALA A 69 -7.19 -2.60 -5.73
CA ALA A 69 -7.20 -3.55 -4.64
C ALA A 69 -8.58 -3.70 -3.99
N GLY A 70 -9.61 -3.24 -4.67
CA GLY A 70 -10.96 -3.35 -4.15
C GLY A 70 -11.42 -2.09 -3.46
N GLU A 71 -12.35 -2.25 -2.55
CA GLU A 71 -12.96 -1.12 -1.85
C GLU A 71 -13.10 -1.42 -0.39
N GLU A 72 -13.20 -0.37 0.40
CA GLU A 72 -13.38 -0.50 1.83
C GLU A 72 -14.63 0.30 2.22
N GLU A 73 -15.40 -0.25 3.12
CA GLU A 73 -16.60 0.42 3.61
C GLU A 73 -16.23 1.66 4.42
N VAL A 74 -16.96 2.74 4.19
CA VAL A 74 -16.74 3.98 4.91
C VAL A 74 -17.96 4.26 5.78
N PHE A 75 -17.75 4.33 7.09
CA PHE A 75 -18.81 4.61 8.04
C PHE A 75 -18.63 5.99 8.64
N VAL A 76 -19.75 6.68 8.83
CA VAL A 76 -19.77 7.97 9.51
C VAL A 76 -20.86 7.90 10.56
N ASN A 77 -20.48 8.08 11.82
CA ASN A 77 -21.42 7.96 12.93
C ASN A 77 -22.16 6.64 12.93
N GLY A 78 -21.45 5.57 12.61
CA GLY A 78 -22.05 4.24 12.65
C GLY A 78 -22.88 3.87 11.44
N GLN A 79 -22.99 4.75 10.47
CA GLN A 79 -23.77 4.47 9.27
C GLN A 79 -22.87 4.32 8.06
N LEU A 80 -23.17 3.34 7.22
CA LEU A 80 -22.42 3.14 6.01
C LEU A 80 -22.72 4.29 5.05
N ARG A 81 -21.67 4.98 4.63
CA ARG A 81 -21.79 6.14 3.74
C ARG A 81 -21.32 5.87 2.33
N GLY A 82 -20.61 4.80 2.14
CA GLY A 82 -20.12 4.48 0.80
C GLY A 82 -18.88 3.61 0.88
N TYR A 83 -18.15 3.61 -0.21
CA TYR A 83 -16.97 2.75 -0.33
C TYR A 83 -15.80 3.58 -0.85
N ALA A 84 -14.64 3.36 -0.28
CA ALA A 84 -13.43 4.05 -0.70
C ALA A 84 -12.55 3.07 -1.48
N PRO A 85 -12.08 3.47 -2.65
CA PRO A 85 -11.17 2.61 -3.40
C PRO A 85 -9.90 2.32 -2.63
N LEU A 86 -9.36 1.14 -2.80
CA LEU A 86 -8.10 0.74 -2.22
C LEU A 86 -7.09 0.58 -3.33
N TYR A 87 -5.89 1.06 -3.10
CA TYR A 87 -4.83 1.01 -4.10
C TYR A 87 -3.71 0.09 -3.64
N PRO A 88 -3.28 -0.82 -4.52
CA PRO A 88 -2.28 -1.83 -4.15
C PRO A 88 -0.86 -1.28 -4.14
N LEU A 89 0.06 -2.09 -3.67
CA LEU A 89 1.45 -1.72 -3.54
C LEU A 89 2.04 -1.17 -4.84
N SER A 90 1.68 -1.75 -5.97
CA SER A 90 2.20 -1.28 -7.26
C SER A 90 1.86 0.19 -7.52
N ILE A 91 0.64 0.61 -7.19
CA ILE A 91 0.25 2.00 -7.34
C ILE A 91 0.97 2.87 -6.32
N ILE A 92 1.12 2.38 -5.09
CA ILE A 92 1.78 3.15 -4.04
C ILE A 92 3.23 3.42 -4.43
N ILE A 93 3.91 2.42 -4.95
CA ILE A 93 5.30 2.59 -5.40
C ILE A 93 5.35 3.56 -6.58
N ALA A 94 4.46 3.39 -7.55
CA ALA A 94 4.44 4.26 -8.72
C ALA A 94 4.18 5.72 -8.33
N LEU A 95 3.25 5.94 -7.39
CA LEU A 95 2.98 7.28 -6.91
C LEU A 95 4.22 7.90 -6.27
N SER A 96 4.99 7.10 -5.53
CA SER A 96 6.16 7.63 -4.86
C SER A 96 7.18 8.20 -5.84
N TYR A 97 7.16 7.74 -7.08
CA TYR A 97 8.07 8.25 -8.10
C TYR A 97 7.49 9.45 -8.84
N GLN A 98 6.24 9.78 -8.60
CA GLN A 98 5.62 10.96 -9.20
C GLN A 98 5.60 12.14 -8.23
N LEU A 99 5.72 11.86 -6.95
CA LEU A 99 5.61 12.89 -5.91
C LEU A 99 7.00 13.35 -5.47
N ASP A 100 7.10 14.64 -5.12
CA ASP A 100 8.37 15.23 -4.75
C ASP A 100 8.48 15.56 -3.26
N SER A 101 7.62 15.01 -2.43
CA SER A 101 7.67 15.27 -1.01
C SER A 101 8.84 14.52 -0.36
N THR A 102 9.20 14.95 0.83
CA THR A 102 10.24 14.29 1.61
C THR A 102 9.81 12.86 1.92
N GLU A 103 8.55 12.67 2.28
CA GLU A 103 8.03 11.36 2.60
C GLU A 103 8.12 10.41 1.41
N ALA A 104 7.82 10.91 0.22
CA ALA A 104 7.93 10.08 -0.98
C ALA A 104 9.39 9.69 -1.22
N HIS A 105 10.31 10.63 -1.00
CA HIS A 105 11.73 10.34 -1.14
C HIS A 105 12.17 9.25 -0.15
N LEU A 106 11.73 9.36 1.10
CA LEU A 106 12.10 8.39 2.11
C LEU A 106 11.51 7.02 1.80
N PHE A 107 10.29 7.00 1.26
CA PHE A 107 9.67 5.74 0.88
C PHE A 107 10.44 5.08 -0.25
N ARG A 108 10.83 5.85 -1.27
CA ARG A 108 11.62 5.30 -2.38
C ARG A 108 12.94 4.74 -1.87
N LYS A 109 13.55 5.44 -0.92
CA LYS A 109 14.80 4.98 -0.35
C LYS A 109 14.60 3.65 0.37
N TYR A 110 13.51 3.55 1.11
CA TYR A 110 13.19 2.32 1.82
C TYR A 110 13.01 1.16 0.84
N ILE A 111 12.28 1.36 -0.24
CA ILE A 111 12.04 0.31 -1.22
C ILE A 111 13.37 -0.17 -1.80
N CYS A 112 14.23 0.75 -2.16
CA CYS A 112 15.53 0.38 -2.72
C CYS A 112 16.39 -0.39 -1.71
N GLN A 113 16.34 0.02 -0.44
CA GLN A 113 17.10 -0.66 0.58
C GLN A 113 16.58 -2.07 0.81
N GLU A 114 15.27 -2.26 0.79
CA GLU A 114 14.71 -3.58 0.99
C GLU A 114 15.09 -4.55 -0.14
N ILE A 115 15.24 -4.05 -1.33
CA ILE A 115 15.65 -4.90 -2.43
C ILE A 115 17.15 -5.22 -2.36
N LYS A 116 17.94 -4.21 -1.99
CA LYS A 116 19.39 -4.42 -1.90
C LYS A 116 19.79 -5.21 -0.66
N HIS A 117 19.10 -4.96 0.44
CA HIS A 117 19.43 -5.57 1.72
C HIS A 117 18.16 -6.01 2.39
N PRO A 118 17.58 -7.13 1.97
CA PRO A 118 16.30 -7.56 2.53
C PRO A 118 16.37 -7.75 4.03
N THR A 119 15.27 -7.41 4.69
CA THR A 119 15.16 -7.63 6.12
C THR A 119 15.30 -9.11 6.39
N PRO A 120 16.14 -9.49 7.31
CA PRO A 120 16.44 -10.90 7.56
C PRO A 120 15.38 -11.69 8.31
N MET A 121 14.14 -11.33 8.20
CA MET A 121 13.11 -12.08 8.91
C MET A 121 12.96 -13.49 8.39
N VAL A 122 13.42 -13.75 7.20
CA VAL A 122 13.31 -15.06 6.63
C VAL A 122 14.35 -15.99 7.17
N GLU A 123 15.32 -15.48 7.86
CA GLU A 123 16.39 -16.30 8.37
C GLU A 123 15.92 -17.44 9.22
N GLN A 124 14.91 -17.21 10.02
CA GLN A 124 14.43 -18.26 10.87
C GLN A 124 13.93 -19.44 10.06
N ILE A 125 13.31 -19.15 8.95
CA ILE A 125 12.78 -20.19 8.10
C ILE A 125 13.91 -20.99 7.52
N PHE A 126 14.97 -20.32 7.12
CA PHE A 126 16.12 -21.02 6.60
C PHE A 126 16.73 -21.92 7.64
N LEU A 127 16.88 -21.41 8.84
CA LEU A 127 17.50 -22.19 9.89
C LEU A 127 16.74 -23.47 10.13
N TYR A 128 15.43 -23.39 10.08
CA TYR A 128 14.67 -24.60 10.28
C TYR A 128 14.60 -25.43 9.02
N GLY A 129 14.34 -24.78 7.96
CA GLY A 129 14.13 -25.46 6.74
C GLY A 129 15.36 -26.06 6.24
N ARG A 130 16.56 -25.59 6.62
CA ARG A 130 17.59 -26.17 6.08
C ARG A 130 18.27 -26.81 6.92
N GLY A 131 17.82 -26.78 7.92
CA GLY A 131 18.47 -27.57 8.71
C GLY A 131 19.37 -28.19 8.00
N SER A 132 19.27 -28.22 7.18
CA SER A 132 19.99 -28.87 6.53
C SER A 132 20.54 -28.24 5.53
N ILE A 133 20.62 -27.56 5.25
CA ILE A 133 21.03 -27.03 4.24
C ILE A 133 21.91 -26.94 3.90
N ASN A 134 22.10 -27.14 4.16
CA ASN A 134 22.79 -27.00 3.86
C ASN A 134 23.04 -26.64 3.89
#